data_627ba8154c8275d1d0ed1c48c890ea79
#
_entry.id   627ba8154c8275d1d0ed1c48c890ea79
#
_cell.length_a   1.000
_cell.length_b   1.000
_cell.length_c   1.000
_cell.angle_alpha   90.00
_cell.angle_beta   90.00
_cell.angle_gamma   90.00
#
_symmetry.space_group_name_H-M   'P 1'
#
loop_
_entity.id
_entity.type
_entity.pdbx_description
1 polymer ?
#
loop_
_entity_poly.entity_id
_entity_poly.type
_entity_poly.pdbx_seq_one_letter_code
_entity_poly.pdbx_strand_id
1 'polypeptide(L)'
;HLIYKCGGIDKRTIEKFEKEAAEMGKASFKYAWVLDKLKAERERGITIDIALWKFESPKCVFTIIDAPGHRDFIKNMITGTSQADAAILVIASGTGEFEAGISGDGQTREHALLAFTLGVKQMIVAVNKMDDKTVNYQQGRFDEIKKEVQLYLKKVGYNIEKVQFVPISGWMGDNMIERSTNMNWYKGPTLLEALDQLDPPVRPVDKPLRLPLQDVYKIGGIGTVPVGRVETGVLRPGDVVTFAPTNLTTEVKSVEMHHEALPEATPGMNIGFNVKNVSVKDIRRGFVCSNSKQDPAKECEHFIA
;
A
#
# COMPACT_ATOMS: atom_id res chain seq x y z
N HIS A 1 -1.63 11.43 7.72
CA HIS A 1 -0.85 12.65 7.91
C HIS A 1 0.22 12.84 6.83
N LEU A 2 0.95 11.78 6.46
CA LEU A 2 1.95 11.84 5.37
C LEU A 2 1.36 12.42 4.08
N ILE A 3 0.25 11.86 3.61
CA ILE A 3 -0.45 12.30 2.39
C ILE A 3 -0.85 13.78 2.48
N TYR A 4 -1.39 14.21 3.61
CA TYR A 4 -1.77 15.62 3.81
C TYR A 4 -0.57 16.56 3.74
N LYS A 5 0.53 16.20 4.40
CA LYS A 5 1.76 17.01 4.44
C LYS A 5 2.50 17.04 3.10
N CYS A 6 2.43 15.97 2.30
CA CYS A 6 3.00 15.94 0.96
C CYS A 6 2.13 16.64 -0.11
N GLY A 7 1.08 17.35 0.29
CA GLY A 7 0.26 18.12 -0.64
C GLY A 7 -0.73 17.31 -1.47
N GLY A 8 -0.94 16.02 -1.13
CA GLY A 8 -1.85 15.14 -1.87
C GLY A 8 -3.34 15.34 -1.57
N ILE A 9 -3.70 16.21 -0.62
CA ILE A 9 -5.10 16.43 -0.22
C ILE A 9 -5.42 17.90 -0.17
N ASP A 10 -6.55 18.26 -0.78
CA ASP A 10 -7.11 19.60 -0.68
C ASP A 10 -7.52 19.92 0.77
N LYS A 11 -7.18 21.14 1.20
CA LYS A 11 -7.47 21.65 2.55
C LYS A 11 -8.97 21.61 2.87
N ARG A 12 -9.84 21.91 1.89
CA ARG A 12 -11.30 21.87 2.05
C ARG A 12 -11.81 20.46 2.37
N THR A 13 -11.19 19.44 1.76
CA THR A 13 -11.52 18.04 2.03
C THR A 13 -11.19 17.66 3.49
N ILE A 14 -10.06 18.12 4.01
CA ILE A 14 -9.71 17.91 5.42
C ILE A 14 -10.66 18.65 6.36
N GLU A 15 -10.99 19.90 6.07
CA GLU A 15 -11.94 20.69 6.87
C GLU A 15 -13.34 20.04 6.90
N LYS A 16 -13.77 19.46 5.78
CA LYS A 16 -15.01 18.67 5.71
C LYS A 16 -14.95 17.45 6.62
N PHE A 17 -13.89 16.64 6.52
CA PHE A 17 -13.73 15.45 7.36
C PHE A 17 -13.54 15.79 8.84
N GLU A 18 -12.89 16.90 9.15
CA GLU A 18 -12.76 17.40 10.53
C GLU A 18 -14.13 17.69 11.15
N LYS A 19 -15.02 18.35 10.38
CA LYS A 19 -16.38 18.65 10.83
C LYS A 19 -17.21 17.38 11.01
N GLU A 20 -17.22 16.50 10.00
CA GLU A 20 -17.92 15.21 10.07
C GLU A 20 -17.40 14.33 11.22
N ALA A 21 -16.07 14.29 11.44
CA ALA A 21 -15.47 13.53 12.51
C ALA A 21 -15.79 14.08 13.89
N ALA A 22 -15.84 15.40 14.02
CA ALA A 22 -16.26 16.07 15.27
C ALA A 22 -17.72 15.74 15.63
N GLU A 23 -18.64 15.76 14.64
CA GLU A 23 -20.04 15.40 14.82
C GLU A 23 -20.22 13.94 15.31
N MET A 24 -19.31 13.04 14.91
CA MET A 24 -19.30 11.64 15.33
C MET A 24 -18.48 11.37 16.60
N GLY A 25 -17.94 12.41 17.26
CA GLY A 25 -17.08 12.25 18.43
C GLY A 25 -15.70 11.65 18.13
N LYS A 26 -15.26 11.67 16.87
CA LYS A 26 -14.02 11.05 16.37
C LYS A 26 -13.06 12.06 15.72
N ALA A 27 -12.93 13.26 16.28
CA ALA A 27 -12.13 14.36 15.72
C ALA A 27 -10.67 13.96 15.37
N SER A 28 -10.09 12.99 16.09
CA SER A 28 -8.73 12.48 15.84
C SER A 28 -8.59 11.68 14.55
N PHE A 29 -9.68 11.23 13.93
CA PHE A 29 -9.66 10.39 12.71
C PHE A 29 -9.73 11.17 11.40
N LYS A 30 -9.77 12.50 11.43
CA LYS A 30 -9.91 13.33 10.23
C LYS A 30 -8.93 13.01 9.09
N TYR A 31 -7.71 12.62 9.40
CA TYR A 31 -6.70 12.25 8.41
C TYR A 31 -6.86 10.81 7.91
N ALA A 32 -7.33 9.90 8.74
CA ALA A 32 -7.62 8.51 8.34
C ALA A 32 -8.79 8.46 7.35
N TRP A 33 -9.80 9.30 7.55
CA TRP A 33 -11.00 9.33 6.71
C TRP A 33 -10.76 9.72 5.26
N VAL A 34 -9.60 10.22 4.93
CA VAL A 34 -9.17 10.44 3.55
C VAL A 34 -9.05 9.12 2.78
N LEU A 35 -8.57 8.08 3.45
CA LEU A 35 -8.41 6.74 2.91
C LEU A 35 -9.63 5.86 3.23
N ASP A 36 -10.28 6.06 4.37
CA ASP A 36 -11.49 5.34 4.80
C ASP A 36 -12.72 5.80 3.98
N LYS A 37 -12.92 5.20 2.83
CA LYS A 37 -14.00 5.56 1.89
C LYS A 37 -15.36 5.00 2.30
N LEU A 38 -15.39 3.87 3.00
CA LEU A 38 -16.62 3.21 3.42
C LEU A 38 -17.17 3.82 4.71
N LYS A 39 -18.50 3.95 4.79
CA LYS A 39 -19.17 4.41 6.01
C LYS A 39 -18.84 3.51 7.20
N ALA A 40 -18.82 2.19 6.98
CA ALA A 40 -18.48 1.20 8.01
C ALA A 40 -17.05 1.37 8.55
N GLU A 41 -16.08 1.77 7.72
CA GLU A 41 -14.71 2.07 8.15
C GLU A 41 -14.70 3.24 9.12
N ARG A 42 -15.39 4.33 8.78
CA ARG A 42 -15.48 5.54 9.60
C ARG A 42 -16.22 5.28 10.92
N GLU A 43 -17.30 4.50 10.89
CA GLU A 43 -18.06 4.12 12.08
C GLU A 43 -17.27 3.20 13.02
N ARG A 44 -16.53 2.23 12.48
CA ARG A 44 -15.74 1.27 13.25
C ARG A 44 -14.35 1.81 13.63
N GLY A 45 -13.79 2.74 12.85
CA GLY A 45 -12.43 3.26 13.01
C GLY A 45 -11.35 2.26 12.61
N ILE A 46 -11.67 1.38 11.65
CA ILE A 46 -10.75 0.38 11.09
C ILE A 46 -10.88 0.34 9.58
N THR A 47 -9.78 0.15 8.87
CA THR A 47 -9.77 -0.07 7.43
C THR A 47 -10.35 -1.43 7.09
N ILE A 48 -11.25 -1.51 6.11
CA ILE A 48 -11.91 -2.73 5.66
C ILE A 48 -11.41 -3.13 4.27
N ASP A 49 -11.31 -2.16 3.37
CA ASP A 49 -10.90 -2.37 2.00
C ASP A 49 -9.59 -1.63 1.68
N ILE A 50 -8.95 -1.99 0.58
CA ILE A 50 -7.71 -1.39 0.14
C ILE A 50 -7.98 0.01 -0.40
N ALA A 51 -7.25 1.01 0.10
CA ALA A 51 -7.25 2.34 -0.47
C ALA A 51 -5.92 2.63 -1.16
N LEU A 52 -6.00 3.21 -2.35
CA LEU A 52 -4.84 3.65 -3.11
C LEU A 52 -4.78 5.17 -3.11
N TRP A 53 -3.60 5.71 -2.87
CA TRP A 53 -3.34 7.14 -2.94
C TRP A 53 -1.96 7.44 -3.52
N LYS A 54 -1.90 8.44 -4.39
CA LYS A 54 -0.63 8.90 -4.99
C LYS A 54 -0.08 10.08 -4.20
N PHE A 55 1.23 10.08 -3.93
CA PHE A 55 1.94 11.28 -3.52
C PHE A 55 3.33 11.34 -4.18
N GLU A 56 3.92 12.51 -4.18
CA GLU A 56 5.22 12.75 -4.80
C GLU A 56 6.22 13.22 -3.76
N SER A 57 7.41 12.66 -3.84
CA SER A 57 8.60 13.17 -3.16
C SER A 57 9.52 13.85 -4.16
N PRO A 58 10.60 14.51 -3.73
CA PRO A 58 11.60 15.07 -4.64
C PRO A 58 12.24 14.06 -5.61
N LYS A 59 12.24 12.78 -5.27
CA LYS A 59 12.91 11.73 -6.06
C LYS A 59 11.94 10.79 -6.78
N CYS A 60 10.79 10.50 -6.17
CA CYS A 60 9.93 9.42 -6.63
C CYS A 60 8.45 9.79 -6.54
N VAL A 61 7.66 9.13 -7.40
CA VAL A 61 6.21 9.08 -7.28
C VAL A 61 5.84 7.79 -6.57
N PHE A 62 5.12 7.89 -5.46
CA PHE A 62 4.67 6.77 -4.66
C PHE A 62 3.18 6.53 -4.80
N THR A 63 2.79 5.28 -4.92
CA THR A 63 1.41 4.85 -4.68
C THR A 63 1.34 4.20 -3.31
N ILE A 64 0.65 4.82 -2.38
CA ILE A 64 0.33 4.21 -1.08
C ILE A 64 -0.76 3.18 -1.31
N ILE A 65 -0.55 1.99 -0.78
CA ILE A 65 -1.52 0.92 -0.67
C ILE A 65 -1.85 0.80 0.83
N ASP A 66 -2.95 1.45 1.25
CA ASP A 66 -3.43 1.32 2.62
C ASP A 66 -4.24 0.05 2.74
N ALA A 67 -3.64 -0.96 3.35
CA ALA A 67 -4.25 -2.27 3.51
C ALA A 67 -4.79 -2.44 4.93
N PRO A 68 -5.96 -3.10 5.11
CA PRO A 68 -6.54 -3.31 6.42
C PRO A 68 -5.63 -4.15 7.31
N GLY A 69 -5.43 -3.70 8.57
CA GLY A 69 -4.64 -4.43 9.56
C GLY A 69 -5.46 -5.37 10.44
N HIS A 70 -6.79 -5.30 10.43
CA HIS A 70 -7.65 -6.13 11.27
C HIS A 70 -7.76 -7.56 10.73
N ARG A 71 -7.71 -8.56 11.61
CA ARG A 71 -7.75 -10.00 11.26
C ARG A 71 -8.92 -10.41 10.39
N ASP A 72 -10.09 -9.81 10.58
CA ASP A 72 -11.28 -10.12 9.79
C ASP A 72 -11.10 -9.80 8.30
N PHE A 73 -10.15 -8.94 7.95
CA PHE A 73 -9.91 -8.46 6.59
C PHE A 73 -8.56 -8.92 6.01
N ILE A 74 -7.99 -10.00 6.54
CA ILE A 74 -6.69 -10.54 6.12
C ILE A 74 -6.62 -10.81 4.60
N LYS A 75 -7.73 -11.17 3.97
CA LYS A 75 -7.79 -11.37 2.51
C LYS A 75 -7.48 -10.09 1.73
N ASN A 76 -8.01 -8.97 2.18
CA ASN A 76 -7.75 -7.68 1.56
C ASN A 76 -6.32 -7.21 1.86
N MET A 77 -5.82 -7.47 3.06
CA MET A 77 -4.43 -7.22 3.40
C MET A 77 -3.46 -8.02 2.51
N ILE A 78 -3.71 -9.32 2.28
CA ILE A 78 -2.91 -10.16 1.36
C ILE A 78 -2.90 -9.53 -0.04
N THR A 79 -4.05 -9.10 -0.53
CA THR A 79 -4.16 -8.49 -1.87
C THR A 79 -3.37 -7.18 -1.97
N GLY A 80 -3.47 -6.31 -0.98
CA GLY A 80 -2.71 -5.05 -0.97
C GLY A 80 -1.21 -5.30 -0.86
N THR A 81 -0.80 -6.14 0.08
CA THR A 81 0.61 -6.43 0.34
C THR A 81 1.31 -7.10 -0.85
N SER A 82 0.62 -8.00 -1.57
CA SER A 82 1.21 -8.68 -2.74
C SER A 82 1.57 -7.74 -3.89
N GLN A 83 1.09 -6.51 -3.87
CA GLN A 83 1.35 -5.51 -4.91
C GLN A 83 2.42 -4.48 -4.50
N ALA A 84 2.89 -4.54 -3.26
CA ALA A 84 3.81 -3.55 -2.74
C ALA A 84 5.27 -3.89 -3.09
N ASP A 85 6.04 -2.87 -3.45
CA ASP A 85 7.50 -2.97 -3.67
C ASP A 85 8.27 -2.83 -2.35
N ALA A 86 7.69 -2.10 -1.40
CA ALA A 86 8.22 -1.88 -0.06
C ALA A 86 7.08 -1.75 0.94
N ALA A 87 7.35 -1.93 2.21
CA ALA A 87 6.39 -1.77 3.29
C ALA A 87 6.85 -0.76 4.34
N ILE A 88 5.90 0.00 4.86
CA ILE A 88 6.08 0.75 6.09
C ILE A 88 5.35 -0.01 7.20
N LEU A 89 6.09 -0.61 8.11
CA LEU A 89 5.55 -1.25 9.30
C LEU A 89 5.35 -0.19 10.37
N VAL A 90 4.11 0.19 10.62
CA VAL A 90 3.77 1.19 11.64
C VAL A 90 3.55 0.52 12.98
N ILE A 91 4.30 0.92 14.00
CA ILE A 91 4.28 0.36 15.33
C ILE A 91 3.93 1.46 16.33
N ALA A 92 2.93 1.22 17.16
CA ALA A 92 2.62 2.12 18.27
C ALA A 92 3.67 1.98 19.38
N SER A 93 4.19 3.11 19.87
CA SER A 93 5.20 3.13 20.93
C SER A 93 4.62 3.15 22.36
N GLY A 94 3.32 3.45 22.50
CA GLY A 94 2.65 3.53 23.79
C GLY A 94 2.77 2.26 24.62
N THR A 95 2.91 2.43 25.93
CA THR A 95 2.97 1.30 26.87
C THR A 95 1.68 0.50 26.84
N GLY A 96 1.80 -0.82 26.70
CA GLY A 96 0.67 -1.74 26.50
C GLY A 96 0.27 -1.93 25.05
N GLU A 97 0.31 -0.89 24.21
CA GLU A 97 -0.01 -1.01 22.78
C GLU A 97 1.09 -1.75 22.01
N PHE A 98 2.35 -1.40 22.25
CA PHE A 98 3.49 -2.09 21.64
C PHE A 98 3.53 -3.56 22.04
N GLU A 99 3.42 -3.85 23.32
CA GLU A 99 3.47 -5.20 23.87
C GLU A 99 2.35 -6.08 23.28
N ALA A 100 1.14 -5.54 23.18
CA ALA A 100 0.03 -6.25 22.52
C ALA A 100 0.32 -6.54 21.04
N GLY A 101 0.85 -5.57 20.30
CA GLY A 101 1.19 -5.73 18.89
C GLY A 101 2.30 -6.72 18.61
N ILE A 102 3.31 -6.83 19.49
CA ILE A 102 4.48 -7.71 19.32
C ILE A 102 4.33 -9.05 20.06
N SER A 103 3.25 -9.27 20.78
CA SER A 103 2.96 -10.56 21.44
C SER A 103 2.92 -11.73 20.46
N GLY A 104 2.87 -12.97 20.95
CA GLY A 104 2.84 -14.16 20.10
C GLY A 104 1.74 -14.15 19.05
N ASP A 105 0.55 -13.65 19.41
CA ASP A 105 -0.62 -13.51 18.56
C ASP A 105 -0.82 -12.06 18.09
N GLY A 106 0.20 -11.22 18.21
CA GLY A 106 0.14 -9.79 17.90
C GLY A 106 0.12 -9.51 16.40
N GLN A 107 -0.69 -8.56 15.98
CA GLN A 107 -0.85 -8.20 14.57
C GLN A 107 0.45 -7.68 13.93
N THR A 108 1.32 -7.02 14.66
CA THR A 108 2.61 -6.54 14.15
C THR A 108 3.46 -7.69 13.62
N ARG A 109 3.46 -8.83 14.33
CA ARG A 109 4.18 -10.03 13.88
C ARG A 109 3.55 -10.64 12.64
N GLU A 110 2.24 -10.79 12.65
CA GLU A 110 1.49 -11.33 11.51
C GLU A 110 1.74 -10.49 10.24
N HIS A 111 1.69 -9.17 10.34
CA HIS A 111 1.90 -8.27 9.22
C HIS A 111 3.32 -8.33 8.66
N ALA A 112 4.34 -8.34 9.52
CA ALA A 112 5.73 -8.43 9.08
C ALA A 112 6.02 -9.77 8.39
N LEU A 113 5.51 -10.87 8.93
CA LEU A 113 5.63 -12.20 8.33
C LEU A 113 4.92 -12.27 6.98
N LEU A 114 3.70 -11.75 6.91
CA LEU A 114 2.91 -11.74 5.68
C LEU A 114 3.60 -10.91 4.59
N ALA A 115 4.10 -9.73 4.91
CA ALA A 115 4.83 -8.90 3.97
C ALA A 115 6.06 -9.64 3.40
N PHE A 116 6.84 -10.29 4.25
CA PHE A 116 7.99 -11.08 3.82
C PHE A 116 7.60 -12.27 2.92
N THR A 117 6.59 -13.02 3.33
CA THR A 117 6.09 -14.20 2.60
C THR A 117 5.55 -13.83 1.21
N LEU A 118 4.94 -12.66 1.09
CA LEU A 118 4.42 -12.13 -0.18
C LEU A 118 5.49 -11.44 -1.05
N GLY A 119 6.75 -11.50 -0.62
CA GLY A 119 7.89 -11.03 -1.42
C GLY A 119 8.27 -9.56 -1.21
N VAL A 120 7.69 -8.86 -0.25
CA VAL A 120 8.09 -7.49 0.10
C VAL A 120 9.40 -7.53 0.88
N LYS A 121 10.51 -7.26 0.21
CA LYS A 121 11.88 -7.39 0.77
C LYS A 121 12.39 -6.11 1.43
N GLN A 122 11.84 -4.95 1.06
CA GLN A 122 12.24 -3.67 1.60
C GLN A 122 11.24 -3.22 2.66
N MET A 123 11.73 -2.83 3.83
CA MET A 123 10.89 -2.42 4.94
C MET A 123 11.47 -1.20 5.66
N ILE A 124 10.58 -0.27 5.98
CA ILE A 124 10.84 0.82 6.92
C ILE A 124 9.96 0.56 8.13
N VAL A 125 10.52 0.65 9.32
CA VAL A 125 9.76 0.56 10.59
C VAL A 125 9.53 1.98 11.12
N ALA A 126 8.28 2.41 11.11
CA ALA A 126 7.86 3.69 11.67
C ALA A 126 7.36 3.47 13.11
N VAL A 127 8.17 3.86 14.08
CA VAL A 127 7.79 3.82 15.52
C VAL A 127 6.96 5.05 15.79
N ASN A 128 5.65 4.89 15.75
CA ASN A 128 4.65 5.97 15.82
C ASN A 128 4.15 6.23 17.24
N LYS A 129 3.46 7.34 17.40
CA LYS A 129 2.94 7.84 18.69
C LYS A 129 4.04 8.15 19.69
N MET A 130 5.21 8.65 19.22
CA MET A 130 6.27 9.09 20.13
C MET A 130 5.83 10.24 21.05
N ASP A 131 4.77 10.96 20.66
CA ASP A 131 4.08 12.00 21.44
C ASP A 131 3.16 11.45 22.56
N ASP A 132 2.96 10.13 22.63
CA ASP A 132 2.16 9.51 23.68
C ASP A 132 2.67 9.89 25.09
N LYS A 133 1.76 10.14 26.01
CA LYS A 133 2.09 10.57 27.38
C LYS A 133 2.96 9.57 28.15
N THR A 134 2.86 8.28 27.82
CA THR A 134 3.66 7.21 28.41
C THR A 134 5.07 7.13 27.81
N VAL A 135 5.29 7.74 26.65
CA VAL A 135 6.54 7.70 25.88
C VAL A 135 7.29 9.02 25.97
N ASN A 136 6.57 10.13 25.77
CA ASN A 136 7.08 11.50 25.85
C ASN A 136 8.40 11.69 25.09
N TYR A 137 8.44 11.23 23.85
CA TYR A 137 9.58 11.35 22.91
C TYR A 137 10.90 10.74 23.42
N GLN A 138 10.87 9.84 24.40
CA GLN A 138 12.08 9.29 25.01
C GLN A 138 12.82 8.33 24.11
N GLN A 139 14.15 8.53 24.02
CA GLN A 139 15.05 7.66 23.26
C GLN A 139 15.04 6.22 23.78
N GLY A 140 15.04 6.04 25.11
CA GLY A 140 15.07 4.71 25.71
C GLY A 140 13.93 3.81 25.26
N ARG A 141 12.72 4.36 25.13
CA ARG A 141 11.56 3.61 24.63
C ARG A 141 11.72 3.23 23.15
N PHE A 142 12.22 4.15 22.33
CA PHE A 142 12.53 3.85 20.93
C PHE A 142 13.57 2.74 20.78
N ASP A 143 14.66 2.81 21.56
CA ASP A 143 15.74 1.82 21.49
C ASP A 143 15.27 0.43 21.94
N GLU A 144 14.42 0.35 22.96
CA GLU A 144 13.76 -0.88 23.42
C GLU A 144 12.93 -1.51 22.29
N ILE A 145 12.00 -0.75 21.70
CA ILE A 145 11.14 -1.19 20.61
C ILE A 145 11.98 -1.62 19.41
N LYS A 146 12.95 -0.81 19.02
CA LYS A 146 13.87 -1.11 17.90
C LYS A 146 14.56 -2.44 18.09
N LYS A 147 15.13 -2.69 19.26
CA LYS A 147 15.83 -3.94 19.58
C LYS A 147 14.92 -5.16 19.44
N GLU A 148 13.72 -5.10 19.99
CA GLU A 148 12.78 -6.22 19.97
C GLU A 148 12.29 -6.51 18.54
N VAL A 149 11.91 -5.46 17.80
CA VAL A 149 11.45 -5.58 16.43
C VAL A 149 12.56 -6.07 15.50
N GLN A 150 13.81 -5.61 15.69
CA GLN A 150 14.96 -6.12 14.93
C GLN A 150 15.17 -7.62 15.12
N LEU A 151 15.06 -8.10 16.36
CA LEU A 151 15.17 -9.54 16.65
C LEU A 151 14.08 -10.33 15.94
N TYR A 152 12.86 -9.82 15.92
CA TYR A 152 11.77 -10.49 15.22
C TYR A 152 11.94 -10.46 13.71
N LEU A 153 12.21 -9.29 13.10
CA LEU A 153 12.41 -9.16 11.66
C LEU A 153 13.56 -10.02 11.13
N LYS A 154 14.63 -10.18 11.94
CA LYS A 154 15.73 -11.08 11.62
C LYS A 154 15.27 -12.55 11.57
N LYS A 155 14.41 -12.98 12.52
CA LYS A 155 13.82 -14.34 12.51
C LYS A 155 12.91 -14.57 11.30
N VAL A 156 12.19 -13.54 10.85
CA VAL A 156 11.35 -13.60 9.65
C VAL A 156 12.18 -13.74 8.38
N GLY A 157 13.40 -13.18 8.34
CA GLY A 157 14.31 -13.27 7.20
C GLY A 157 14.73 -11.92 6.59
N TYR A 158 14.31 -10.79 7.18
CA TYR A 158 14.74 -9.48 6.71
C TYR A 158 16.22 -9.22 6.99
N ASN A 159 16.88 -8.56 6.04
CA ASN A 159 18.22 -8.03 6.28
C ASN A 159 18.12 -6.76 7.14
N ILE A 160 18.45 -6.90 8.43
CA ILE A 160 18.29 -5.84 9.43
C ILE A 160 19.14 -4.60 9.14
N GLU A 161 20.28 -4.75 8.48
CA GLU A 161 21.14 -3.62 8.09
C GLU A 161 20.46 -2.70 7.06
N LYS A 162 19.51 -3.24 6.28
CA LYS A 162 18.72 -2.50 5.30
C LYS A 162 17.39 -1.97 5.85
N VAL A 163 16.97 -2.40 7.03
CA VAL A 163 15.73 -1.93 7.66
C VAL A 163 15.97 -0.63 8.40
N GLN A 164 15.30 0.41 7.97
CA GLN A 164 15.37 1.71 8.62
C GLN A 164 14.32 1.82 9.72
N PHE A 165 14.71 2.36 10.87
CA PHE A 165 13.83 2.62 12.01
C PHE A 165 13.69 4.12 12.20
N VAL A 166 12.46 4.63 12.09
CA VAL A 166 12.17 6.06 12.17
C VAL A 166 11.18 6.31 13.31
N PRO A 167 11.59 7.04 14.38
CA PRO A 167 10.64 7.47 15.39
C PRO A 167 9.82 8.64 14.88
N ILE A 168 8.49 8.50 14.91
CA ILE A 168 7.58 9.52 14.38
C ILE A 168 6.44 9.83 15.36
N SER A 169 5.84 10.99 15.18
CA SER A 169 4.48 11.26 15.61
C SER A 169 3.62 11.55 14.37
N GLY A 170 2.81 10.61 13.97
CA GLY A 170 1.86 10.82 12.87
C GLY A 170 0.86 11.92 13.16
N TRP A 171 0.54 12.17 14.44
CA TRP A 171 -0.38 13.21 14.87
C TRP A 171 0.25 14.60 14.83
N MET A 172 1.41 14.78 15.46
CA MET A 172 2.11 16.06 15.53
C MET A 172 2.90 16.38 14.24
N GLY A 173 3.25 15.36 13.45
CA GLY A 173 4.05 15.49 12.23
C GLY A 173 5.56 15.35 12.44
N ASP A 174 5.99 14.97 13.66
CA ASP A 174 7.40 14.82 14.01
C ASP A 174 8.08 13.73 13.17
N ASN A 175 9.21 14.05 12.55
CA ASN A 175 10.01 13.18 11.68
C ASN A 175 9.24 12.55 10.51
N MET A 176 8.14 13.16 10.10
CA MET A 176 7.41 12.73 8.90
C MET A 176 8.09 13.29 7.63
N ILE A 177 8.15 14.59 7.51
CA ILE A 177 8.81 15.34 6.43
C ILE A 177 9.97 16.15 6.98
N GLU A 178 9.72 16.90 8.06
CA GLU A 178 10.70 17.72 8.75
C GLU A 178 11.22 17.01 9.99
N ARG A 179 12.47 17.31 10.35
CA ARG A 179 13.08 16.75 11.57
C ARG A 179 12.37 17.29 12.80
N SER A 180 12.09 16.39 13.74
CA SER A 180 11.48 16.76 15.00
C SER A 180 12.44 17.55 15.88
N THR A 181 11.94 18.62 16.50
CA THR A 181 12.64 19.33 17.56
C THR A 181 12.48 18.63 18.94
N ASN A 182 11.50 17.73 19.07
CA ASN A 182 11.24 16.98 20.29
C ASN A 182 12.14 15.74 20.44
N MET A 183 12.73 15.27 19.31
CA MET A 183 13.59 14.08 19.26
C MET A 183 14.99 14.42 18.76
N ASN A 184 15.66 15.39 19.38
CA ASN A 184 17.00 15.85 18.99
C ASN A 184 18.08 14.78 19.08
N TRP A 185 17.82 13.69 19.80
CA TRP A 185 18.68 12.52 19.90
C TRP A 185 18.68 11.66 18.63
N TYR A 186 17.61 11.73 17.81
CA TYR A 186 17.53 11.00 16.57
C TYR A 186 18.25 11.72 15.44
N LYS A 187 19.25 11.07 14.85
CA LYS A 187 20.06 11.62 13.74
C LYS A 187 19.80 10.94 12.40
N GLY A 188 18.89 9.97 12.36
CA GLY A 188 18.51 9.25 11.15
C GLY A 188 17.64 10.08 10.19
N PRO A 189 17.17 9.49 9.08
CA PRO A 189 16.31 10.15 8.11
C PRO A 189 14.91 10.40 8.68
N THR A 190 14.19 11.39 8.11
CA THR A 190 12.73 11.49 8.26
C THR A 190 12.05 10.34 7.51
N LEU A 191 10.75 10.14 7.71
CA LEU A 191 10.02 9.08 7.00
C LEU A 191 10.05 9.29 5.48
N LEU A 192 9.91 10.55 5.02
CA LEU A 192 10.00 10.89 3.60
C LEU A 192 11.41 10.64 3.03
N GLU A 193 12.44 11.05 3.78
CA GLU A 193 13.84 10.78 3.40
C GLU A 193 14.14 9.27 3.37
N ALA A 194 13.57 8.49 4.29
CA ALA A 194 13.71 7.04 4.31
C ALA A 194 13.03 6.38 3.09
N LEU A 195 11.87 6.87 2.68
CA LEU A 195 11.20 6.44 1.44
C LEU A 195 12.06 6.73 0.21
N ASP A 196 12.67 7.90 0.14
CA ASP A 196 13.56 8.30 -0.97
C ASP A 196 14.88 7.50 -1.04
N GLN A 197 15.19 6.73 0.00
CA GLN A 197 16.36 5.84 0.06
C GLN A 197 16.06 4.39 -0.32
N LEU A 198 14.78 4.06 -0.59
CA LEU A 198 14.41 2.74 -1.08
C LEU A 198 15.00 2.48 -2.46
N ASP A 199 15.44 1.25 -2.69
CA ASP A 199 15.90 0.81 -3.99
C ASP A 199 14.72 0.76 -4.97
N PRO A 200 14.82 1.37 -6.17
CA PRO A 200 13.76 1.26 -7.17
C PRO A 200 13.50 -0.20 -7.55
N PRO A 201 12.24 -0.61 -7.72
CA PRO A 201 11.92 -1.96 -8.14
C PRO A 201 12.41 -2.24 -9.57
N VAL A 202 12.82 -3.48 -9.83
CA VAL A 202 13.13 -3.93 -11.19
C VAL A 202 11.84 -3.92 -12.01
N ARG A 203 11.84 -3.23 -13.15
CA ARG A 203 10.69 -3.12 -14.04
C ARG A 203 10.94 -3.86 -15.36
N PRO A 204 10.57 -5.15 -15.47
CA PRO A 204 10.87 -5.99 -16.65
C PRO A 204 9.92 -5.66 -17.80
N VAL A 205 10.18 -4.57 -18.52
CA VAL A 205 9.39 -4.13 -19.69
C VAL A 205 9.56 -5.04 -20.90
N ASP A 206 10.71 -5.72 -21.01
CA ASP A 206 11.06 -6.58 -22.15
C ASP A 206 10.43 -7.98 -22.08
N LYS A 207 9.83 -8.32 -20.96
CA LYS A 207 9.13 -9.60 -20.78
C LYS A 207 7.72 -9.54 -21.34
N PRO A 208 7.09 -10.70 -21.67
CA PRO A 208 5.68 -10.76 -22.03
C PRO A 208 4.79 -10.12 -20.96
N LEU A 209 3.70 -9.47 -21.40
CA LEU A 209 2.76 -8.83 -20.50
C LEU A 209 2.15 -9.83 -19.52
N ARG A 210 2.20 -9.50 -18.23
CA ARG A 210 1.51 -10.19 -17.14
C ARG A 210 0.89 -9.15 -16.22
N LEU A 211 -0.43 -9.20 -16.11
CA LEU A 211 -1.23 -8.30 -15.27
C LEU A 211 -2.30 -9.13 -14.55
N PRO A 212 -2.02 -9.57 -13.32
CA PRO A 212 -3.01 -10.22 -12.48
C PRO A 212 -4.13 -9.25 -12.11
N LEU A 213 -5.39 -9.70 -12.24
CA LEU A 213 -6.56 -8.88 -11.89
C LEU A 213 -6.78 -8.88 -10.38
N GLN A 214 -6.88 -7.70 -9.82
CA GLN A 214 -7.23 -7.47 -8.42
C GLN A 214 -8.71 -7.38 -8.21
N ASP A 215 -9.41 -6.75 -9.17
CA ASP A 215 -10.84 -6.58 -9.18
C ASP A 215 -11.36 -6.29 -10.60
N VAL A 216 -12.68 -6.31 -10.75
CA VAL A 216 -13.35 -5.98 -12.03
C VAL A 216 -14.60 -5.16 -11.73
N TYR A 217 -14.63 -3.95 -12.23
CA TYR A 217 -15.73 -3.02 -12.04
C TYR A 217 -16.59 -2.85 -13.29
N LYS A 218 -17.87 -2.59 -13.08
CA LYS A 218 -18.77 -2.10 -14.11
C LYS A 218 -19.03 -0.62 -13.88
N ILE A 219 -18.55 0.22 -14.77
CA ILE A 219 -18.71 1.67 -14.68
C ILE A 219 -19.74 2.12 -15.72
N GLY A 220 -20.80 2.82 -15.28
CA GLY A 220 -21.85 3.33 -16.14
C GLY A 220 -21.27 4.26 -17.21
N GLY A 221 -21.66 4.09 -18.46
CA GLY A 221 -21.16 4.86 -19.61
C GLY A 221 -19.78 4.44 -20.14
N ILE A 222 -18.97 3.72 -19.34
CA ILE A 222 -17.62 3.27 -19.71
C ILE A 222 -17.62 1.78 -20.08
N GLY A 223 -18.19 0.92 -19.24
CA GLY A 223 -18.23 -0.52 -19.45
C GLY A 223 -17.50 -1.29 -18.36
N THR A 224 -16.89 -2.40 -18.74
CA THR A 224 -16.10 -3.25 -17.84
C THR A 224 -14.68 -2.71 -17.71
N VAL A 225 -14.24 -2.52 -16.49
CA VAL A 225 -12.91 -1.99 -16.13
C VAL A 225 -12.23 -2.96 -15.17
N PRO A 226 -11.39 -3.88 -15.68
CA PRO A 226 -10.47 -4.65 -14.85
C PRO A 226 -9.44 -3.72 -14.21
N VAL A 227 -9.02 -4.06 -13.01
CA VAL A 227 -7.98 -3.34 -12.25
C VAL A 227 -6.90 -4.32 -11.83
N GLY A 228 -5.64 -3.93 -11.94
CA GLY A 228 -4.53 -4.74 -11.51
C GLY A 228 -3.19 -4.03 -11.63
N ARG A 229 -2.15 -4.70 -11.13
CA ARG A 229 -0.77 -4.23 -11.26
C ARG A 229 -0.12 -4.89 -12.47
N VAL A 230 0.55 -4.09 -13.30
CA VAL A 230 1.42 -4.63 -14.34
C VAL A 230 2.66 -5.24 -13.67
N GLU A 231 2.84 -6.55 -13.79
CA GLU A 231 4.01 -7.24 -13.23
C GLU A 231 5.18 -7.27 -14.23
N THR A 232 4.89 -7.57 -15.50
CA THR A 232 5.86 -7.59 -16.58
C THR A 232 5.25 -7.08 -17.88
N GLY A 233 6.09 -6.65 -18.82
CA GLY A 233 5.68 -6.17 -20.14
C GLY A 233 5.04 -4.79 -20.11
N VAL A 234 4.38 -4.43 -21.17
CA VAL A 234 3.72 -3.11 -21.33
C VAL A 234 2.31 -3.30 -21.87
N LEU A 235 1.37 -2.51 -21.38
CA LEU A 235 -0.02 -2.47 -21.85
C LEU A 235 -0.31 -1.10 -22.46
N ARG A 236 -0.89 -1.09 -23.68
CA ARG A 236 -1.29 0.15 -24.36
C ARG A 236 -2.75 0.11 -24.79
N PRO A 237 -3.41 1.27 -24.89
CA PRO A 237 -4.68 1.36 -25.60
C PRO A 237 -4.54 0.81 -27.04
N GLY A 238 -5.52 0.02 -27.46
CA GLY A 238 -5.48 -0.69 -28.77
C GLY A 238 -4.85 -2.08 -28.73
N ASP A 239 -4.18 -2.46 -27.66
CA ASP A 239 -3.64 -3.82 -27.52
C ASP A 239 -4.78 -4.84 -27.48
N VAL A 240 -4.54 -5.99 -28.12
CA VAL A 240 -5.43 -7.15 -28.00
C VAL A 240 -4.89 -8.06 -26.90
N VAL A 241 -5.68 -8.25 -25.87
CA VAL A 241 -5.31 -9.01 -24.67
C VAL A 241 -6.14 -10.26 -24.49
N THR A 242 -5.58 -11.24 -23.82
CA THR A 242 -6.25 -12.50 -23.46
C THR A 242 -6.24 -12.66 -21.94
N PHE A 243 -7.36 -13.12 -21.38
CA PHE A 243 -7.51 -13.42 -19.97
C PHE A 243 -7.43 -14.93 -19.71
N ALA A 244 -6.44 -15.36 -18.99
CA ALA A 244 -6.37 -16.73 -18.48
C ALA A 244 -7.18 -16.85 -17.15
N PRO A 245 -7.86 -17.98 -16.90
CA PRO A 245 -7.83 -19.24 -17.65
C PRO A 245 -8.87 -19.35 -18.77
N THR A 246 -9.79 -18.38 -18.92
CA THR A 246 -10.92 -18.48 -19.85
C THR A 246 -10.51 -18.31 -21.32
N ASN A 247 -9.30 -17.86 -21.61
CA ASN A 247 -8.81 -17.52 -22.95
C ASN A 247 -9.68 -16.48 -23.70
N LEU A 248 -10.46 -15.70 -22.97
CA LEU A 248 -11.27 -14.63 -23.52
C LEU A 248 -10.35 -13.53 -24.06
N THR A 249 -10.53 -13.19 -25.32
CA THR A 249 -9.70 -12.19 -26.00
C THR A 249 -10.50 -10.94 -26.30
N THR A 250 -9.90 -9.78 -26.06
CA THR A 250 -10.54 -8.47 -26.26
C THR A 250 -9.52 -7.37 -26.55
N GLU A 251 -10.02 -6.23 -27.02
CA GLU A 251 -9.24 -5.01 -27.24
C GLU A 251 -9.33 -4.08 -26.04
N VAL A 252 -8.20 -3.50 -25.64
CA VAL A 252 -8.09 -2.46 -24.62
C VAL A 252 -8.47 -1.11 -25.22
N LYS A 253 -9.47 -0.43 -24.67
CA LYS A 253 -9.93 0.87 -25.15
C LYS A 253 -9.14 2.03 -24.54
N SER A 254 -8.93 1.98 -23.24
CA SER A 254 -8.20 3.00 -22.47
C SER A 254 -7.44 2.36 -21.33
N VAL A 255 -6.40 3.05 -20.87
CA VAL A 255 -5.61 2.70 -19.69
C VAL A 255 -5.56 3.94 -18.81
N GLU A 256 -5.85 3.79 -17.53
CA GLU A 256 -5.95 4.90 -16.58
C GLU A 256 -5.29 4.57 -15.25
N MET A 257 -4.70 5.57 -14.63
CA MET A 257 -4.16 5.50 -13.28
C MET A 257 -4.51 6.81 -12.55
N HIS A 258 -5.11 6.71 -11.36
CA HIS A 258 -5.52 7.87 -10.55
C HIS A 258 -6.37 8.90 -11.33
N HIS A 259 -7.30 8.43 -12.18
CA HIS A 259 -8.17 9.24 -13.05
C HIS A 259 -7.44 9.99 -14.18
N GLU A 260 -6.19 9.64 -14.46
CA GLU A 260 -5.41 10.16 -15.58
C GLU A 260 -5.28 9.08 -16.67
N ALA A 261 -5.57 9.44 -17.92
CA ALA A 261 -5.38 8.56 -19.07
C ALA A 261 -3.88 8.40 -19.35
N LEU A 262 -3.46 7.16 -19.55
CA LEU A 262 -2.06 6.82 -19.84
C LEU A 262 -1.90 6.37 -21.30
N PRO A 263 -0.83 6.79 -21.98
CA PRO A 263 -0.47 6.27 -23.31
C PRO A 263 0.03 4.83 -23.22
N GLU A 264 0.61 4.44 -22.10
CA GLU A 264 1.05 3.07 -21.80
C GLU A 264 1.15 2.85 -20.30
N ALA A 265 1.03 1.60 -19.88
CA ALA A 265 1.28 1.16 -18.52
C ALA A 265 2.47 0.20 -18.46
N THR A 266 3.40 0.45 -17.56
CA THR A 266 4.65 -0.29 -17.37
C THR A 266 4.66 -1.04 -16.03
N PRO A 267 5.56 -2.02 -15.82
CA PRO A 267 5.64 -2.81 -14.61
C PRO A 267 5.71 -1.93 -13.34
N GLY A 268 4.96 -2.32 -12.32
CA GLY A 268 4.79 -1.60 -11.06
C GLY A 268 3.62 -0.63 -11.01
N MET A 269 2.99 -0.31 -12.15
CA MET A 269 1.82 0.57 -12.18
C MET A 269 0.55 -0.20 -11.82
N ASN A 270 -0.23 0.35 -10.89
CA ASN A 270 -1.59 -0.11 -10.58
C ASN A 270 -2.57 0.65 -11.47
N ILE A 271 -3.23 -0.03 -12.37
CA ILE A 271 -4.05 0.58 -13.40
C ILE A 271 -5.46 0.01 -13.45
N GLY A 272 -6.40 0.84 -13.90
CA GLY A 272 -7.68 0.41 -14.47
C GLY A 272 -7.61 0.50 -16.00
N PHE A 273 -8.19 -0.47 -16.69
CA PHE A 273 -8.23 -0.43 -18.15
C PHE A 273 -9.59 -0.87 -18.68
N ASN A 274 -10.13 -0.12 -19.62
CA ASN A 274 -11.42 -0.43 -20.22
C ASN A 274 -11.23 -1.47 -21.33
N VAL A 275 -12.09 -2.48 -21.35
CA VAL A 275 -12.08 -3.57 -22.34
C VAL A 275 -13.37 -3.63 -23.14
N LYS A 276 -13.28 -4.08 -24.39
CA LYS A 276 -14.36 -4.10 -25.37
C LYS A 276 -15.20 -5.38 -25.23
N ASN A 277 -16.53 -5.24 -25.16
CA ASN A 277 -17.45 -6.38 -25.23
C ASN A 277 -17.20 -7.51 -24.20
N VAL A 278 -16.75 -7.18 -23.01
CA VAL A 278 -16.53 -8.11 -21.89
C VAL A 278 -17.50 -7.76 -20.76
N SER A 279 -18.19 -8.76 -20.23
CA SER A 279 -19.01 -8.59 -19.04
C SER A 279 -18.18 -8.78 -17.78
N VAL A 280 -18.58 -8.13 -16.69
CA VAL A 280 -17.99 -8.38 -15.34
C VAL A 280 -18.16 -9.82 -14.86
N LYS A 281 -19.03 -10.62 -15.50
CA LYS A 281 -19.22 -12.04 -15.20
C LYS A 281 -18.20 -12.94 -15.90
N ASP A 282 -17.57 -12.45 -16.97
CA ASP A 282 -16.68 -13.24 -17.82
C ASP A 282 -15.23 -13.29 -17.26
N ILE A 283 -14.87 -12.29 -16.49
CA ILE A 283 -13.55 -12.16 -15.87
C ILE A 283 -13.70 -11.82 -14.39
N ARG A 284 -12.72 -12.21 -13.59
CA ARG A 284 -12.76 -11.98 -12.14
C ARG A 284 -11.36 -11.82 -11.55
N ARG A 285 -11.31 -11.41 -10.30
CA ARG A 285 -10.09 -11.37 -9.50
C ARG A 285 -9.31 -12.69 -9.59
N GLY A 286 -7.99 -12.59 -9.74
CA GLY A 286 -7.08 -13.72 -9.86
C GLY A 286 -6.85 -14.18 -11.30
N PHE A 287 -7.62 -13.70 -12.29
CA PHE A 287 -7.32 -13.92 -13.69
C PHE A 287 -6.06 -13.14 -14.09
N VAL A 288 -5.37 -13.61 -15.12
CA VAL A 288 -4.17 -12.94 -15.64
C VAL A 288 -4.44 -12.40 -17.04
N CYS A 289 -4.31 -11.08 -17.19
CA CYS A 289 -4.32 -10.41 -18.48
C CYS A 289 -2.91 -10.50 -19.10
N SER A 290 -2.85 -10.85 -20.38
CA SER A 290 -1.62 -10.99 -21.16
C SER A 290 -1.84 -10.53 -22.60
N ASN A 291 -0.76 -10.24 -23.33
CA ASN A 291 -0.87 -9.94 -24.77
C ASN A 291 -1.26 -11.20 -25.55
N SER A 292 -2.27 -11.11 -26.41
CA SER A 292 -2.79 -12.27 -27.13
C SER A 292 -1.82 -12.86 -28.18
N LYS A 293 -0.82 -12.07 -28.61
CA LYS A 293 0.15 -12.45 -29.66
C LYS A 293 1.55 -12.72 -29.11
N GLN A 294 1.84 -12.31 -27.87
CA GLN A 294 3.16 -12.42 -27.27
C GLN A 294 3.08 -13.28 -25.99
N ASP A 295 3.25 -14.58 -26.16
CA ASP A 295 3.24 -15.56 -25.08
C ASP A 295 2.03 -15.38 -24.14
N PRO A 296 0.79 -15.64 -24.61
CA PRO A 296 -0.39 -15.47 -23.76
C PRO A 296 -0.34 -16.40 -22.55
N ALA A 297 -0.77 -15.88 -21.39
CA ALA A 297 -0.85 -16.64 -20.16
C ALA A 297 -1.78 -17.84 -20.34
N LYS A 298 -1.41 -18.97 -19.74
CA LYS A 298 -2.15 -20.22 -19.79
C LYS A 298 -2.34 -20.76 -18.39
N GLU A 299 -3.35 -21.60 -18.21
CA GLU A 299 -3.50 -22.40 -17.02
C GLU A 299 -2.32 -23.39 -16.90
N CYS A 300 -1.78 -23.55 -15.71
CA CYS A 300 -0.70 -24.50 -15.44
C CYS A 300 -1.21 -25.66 -14.61
N GLU A 301 -0.76 -26.87 -14.92
CA GLU A 301 -1.04 -28.07 -14.10
C GLU A 301 -0.12 -28.14 -12.88
N HIS A 302 1.13 -27.68 -13.04
CA HIS A 302 2.16 -27.74 -12.00
C HIS A 302 3.00 -26.46 -12.01
N PHE A 303 3.48 -26.04 -10.84
CA PHE A 303 4.45 -24.97 -10.69
C PHE A 303 5.46 -25.31 -9.60
N ILE A 304 6.64 -24.72 -9.68
CA ILE A 304 7.67 -24.82 -8.64
C ILE A 304 7.54 -23.56 -7.78
N ALA A 305 7.32 -23.77 -6.47
CA ALA A 305 7.20 -22.68 -5.47
C ALA A 305 8.48 -22.53 -4.66
#